data_cae87ebd39f1e97f57a2e4bef73abca3
#
_entry.id   cae87ebd39f1e97f57a2e4bef73abca3
#
_cell.length_a   1.000
_cell.length_b   1.000
_cell.length_c   1.000
_cell.angle_alpha   90.00
_cell.angle_beta   90.00
_cell.angle_gamma   90.00
#
_symmetry.space_group_name_H-M   'P 1'
#
loop_
_entity.id
_entity.type
_entity.pdbx_description
1 polymer ?
#
loop_
_entity_poly.entity_id
_entity_poly.type
_entity_poly.pdbx_seq_one_letter_code
_entity_poly.pdbx_strand_id
1 'polypeptide(L)'
;MSVSGSESITINAPLADVLAAIRDLPAQPKWFPGCLSSQVLATDDAGLATRARQVNDVKVAKDEYELNYRHTDTGMSWKLVAPSKAQKDASGSWTLKEKGSGTEATLSLDIDPSIPLPGFLLKKTLGDTLKGATKGLKKYCES
;
A
#
# COMPACT_ATOMS: atom_id res chain seq x y z
N MET A 1 -19.39 5.54 2.96
CA MET A 1 -19.40 4.90 1.63
C MET A 1 -17.99 4.47 1.28
N SER A 2 -17.79 3.20 0.94
CA SER A 2 -16.47 2.68 0.60
C SER A 2 -16.29 2.63 -0.91
N VAL A 3 -15.03 2.68 -1.35
CA VAL A 3 -14.63 2.43 -2.73
C VAL A 3 -13.51 1.41 -2.75
N SER A 4 -13.51 0.59 -3.78
CA SER A 4 -12.53 -0.46 -3.98
C SER A 4 -11.99 -0.41 -5.40
N GLY A 5 -10.74 -0.82 -5.56
CA GLY A 5 -10.12 -0.92 -6.87
C GLY A 5 -8.83 -1.71 -6.82
N SER A 6 -8.33 -2.07 -7.98
CA SER A 6 -7.05 -2.74 -8.12
C SER A 6 -6.34 -2.30 -9.38
N GLU A 7 -5.02 -2.43 -9.37
CA GLU A 7 -4.17 -2.12 -10.52
C GLU A 7 -3.03 -3.12 -10.55
N SER A 8 -2.69 -3.59 -11.73
CA SER A 8 -1.57 -4.52 -11.94
C SER A 8 -0.50 -3.87 -12.79
N ILE A 9 0.75 -4.24 -12.55
CA ILE A 9 1.88 -3.76 -13.33
C ILE A 9 2.93 -4.88 -13.45
N THR A 10 3.61 -4.94 -14.57
CA THR A 10 4.72 -5.87 -14.76
C THR A 10 6.02 -5.16 -14.38
N ILE A 11 6.78 -5.76 -13.46
CA ILE A 11 8.04 -5.25 -12.95
C ILE A 11 9.16 -6.14 -13.45
N ASN A 12 10.20 -5.54 -14.03
CA ASN A 12 11.36 -6.28 -14.53
C ASN A 12 12.36 -6.54 -13.39
N ALA A 13 11.93 -7.35 -12.44
CA ALA A 13 12.72 -7.79 -11.29
C ALA A 13 12.16 -9.12 -10.79
N PRO A 14 13.01 -9.99 -10.21
CA PRO A 14 12.55 -11.27 -9.67
C PRO A 14 11.52 -11.10 -8.55
N LEU A 15 10.63 -12.07 -8.40
CA LEU A 15 9.58 -12.03 -7.37
C LEU A 15 10.16 -11.79 -5.98
N ALA A 16 11.27 -12.45 -5.64
CA ALA A 16 11.89 -12.28 -4.33
C ALA A 16 12.31 -10.84 -4.06
N ASP A 17 12.80 -10.12 -5.08
CA ASP A 17 13.23 -8.73 -4.95
C ASP A 17 12.02 -7.80 -4.76
N VAL A 18 10.94 -8.03 -5.52
CA VAL A 18 9.71 -7.24 -5.39
C VAL A 18 9.06 -7.50 -4.04
N LEU A 19 9.04 -8.74 -3.60
CA LEU A 19 8.51 -9.10 -2.28
C LEU A 19 9.28 -8.42 -1.15
N ALA A 20 10.61 -8.40 -1.24
CA ALA A 20 11.44 -7.70 -0.27
C ALA A 20 11.14 -6.20 -0.27
N ALA A 21 10.92 -5.60 -1.45
CA ALA A 21 10.62 -4.18 -1.57
C ALA A 21 9.29 -3.80 -0.90
N ILE A 22 8.23 -4.58 -1.11
CA ILE A 22 6.92 -4.26 -0.49
C ILE A 22 6.94 -4.50 1.01
N ARG A 23 7.77 -5.43 1.51
CA ARG A 23 7.90 -5.73 2.95
C ARG A 23 8.76 -4.73 3.70
N ASP A 24 9.58 -3.94 3.00
CA ASP A 24 10.43 -2.91 3.60
C ASP A 24 9.60 -1.64 3.86
N LEU A 25 8.82 -1.66 4.92
CA LEU A 25 7.90 -0.57 5.24
C LEU A 25 8.59 0.77 5.49
N PRO A 26 9.75 0.83 6.19
CA PRO A 26 10.44 2.11 6.35
C PRO A 26 10.84 2.79 5.04
N ALA A 27 11.02 2.03 3.95
CA ALA A 27 11.34 2.58 2.63
C ALA A 27 10.11 2.99 1.83
N GLN A 28 8.90 2.69 2.29
CA GLN A 28 7.65 2.98 1.56
C GLN A 28 7.51 4.44 1.14
N PRO A 29 7.93 5.44 1.93
CA PRO A 29 7.88 6.84 1.47
C PRO A 29 8.65 7.12 0.20
N LYS A 30 9.62 6.28 -0.18
CA LYS A 30 10.42 6.47 -1.39
C LYS A 30 9.63 6.19 -2.67
N TRP A 31 8.56 5.40 -2.60
CA TRP A 31 7.85 4.98 -3.81
C TRP A 31 6.33 5.02 -3.73
N PHE A 32 5.72 5.01 -2.53
CA PHE A 32 4.26 5.06 -2.39
C PHE A 32 3.78 6.51 -2.29
N PRO A 33 2.90 6.97 -3.21
CA PRO A 33 2.46 8.37 -3.23
C PRO A 33 1.78 8.78 -1.92
N GLY A 34 2.13 9.95 -1.43
CA GLY A 34 1.53 10.52 -0.24
C GLY A 34 2.03 9.94 1.08
N CYS A 35 2.80 8.87 1.06
CA CYS A 35 3.36 8.31 2.28
C CYS A 35 4.56 9.14 2.73
N LEU A 36 4.43 9.81 3.88
CA LEU A 36 5.49 10.66 4.44
C LEU A 36 6.42 9.89 5.35
N SER A 37 5.87 8.94 6.12
CA SER A 37 6.67 8.06 6.99
C SER A 37 5.95 6.74 7.22
N SER A 38 6.74 5.71 7.49
CA SER A 38 6.24 4.39 7.85
C SER A 38 7.18 3.78 8.87
N GLN A 39 6.66 3.45 10.05
CA GLN A 39 7.44 2.95 11.17
C GLN A 39 6.89 1.60 11.61
N VAL A 40 7.75 0.59 11.64
CA VAL A 40 7.37 -0.74 12.13
C VAL A 40 7.26 -0.70 13.65
N LEU A 41 6.11 -1.14 14.17
CA LEU A 41 5.84 -1.17 15.61
C LEU A 41 5.95 -2.57 16.20
N ALA A 42 5.71 -3.61 15.40
CA ALA A 42 5.79 -5.00 15.84
C ALA A 42 6.16 -5.90 14.67
N THR A 43 6.87 -6.99 14.98
CA THR A 43 7.28 -7.99 14.00
C THR A 43 6.91 -9.39 14.49
N ASP A 44 6.82 -10.35 13.56
CA ASP A 44 6.64 -11.77 13.90
C ASP A 44 7.99 -12.45 14.10
N ASP A 45 7.97 -13.77 14.35
CA ASP A 45 9.19 -14.55 14.60
C ASP A 45 10.14 -14.59 13.39
N ALA A 46 9.61 -14.35 12.18
CA ALA A 46 10.41 -14.28 10.96
C ALA A 46 10.97 -12.89 10.70
N GLY A 47 10.68 -11.91 11.55
CA GLY A 47 11.12 -10.52 11.38
C GLY A 47 10.24 -9.69 10.46
N LEU A 48 9.11 -10.22 10.00
CA LEU A 48 8.18 -9.48 9.14
C LEU A 48 7.26 -8.59 9.96
N ALA A 49 6.98 -7.39 9.46
CA ALA A 49 6.14 -6.43 10.16
C ALA A 49 4.70 -6.95 10.33
N THR A 50 4.18 -6.90 11.54
CA THR A 50 2.79 -7.23 11.85
C THR A 50 1.97 -5.98 12.18
N ARG A 51 2.63 -4.88 12.52
CA ARG A 51 1.98 -3.59 12.79
C ARG A 51 2.91 -2.46 12.46
N ALA A 52 2.38 -1.41 11.85
CA ALA A 52 3.14 -0.21 11.51
C ALA A 52 2.29 1.03 11.69
N ARG A 53 2.97 2.15 11.99
CA ARG A 53 2.37 3.49 12.01
C ARG A 53 2.76 4.19 10.72
N GLN A 54 1.77 4.80 10.06
CA GLN A 54 2.00 5.55 8.84
C GLN A 54 1.47 6.97 8.99
N VAL A 55 2.16 7.90 8.31
CA VAL A 55 1.71 9.28 8.18
C VAL A 55 1.59 9.57 6.69
N ASN A 56 0.39 9.95 6.26
CA ASN A 56 0.11 10.29 4.87
C ASN A 56 -0.22 11.77 4.74
N ASP A 57 0.17 12.33 3.60
CA ASP A 57 -0.26 13.67 3.20
C ASP A 57 -1.57 13.53 2.42
N VAL A 58 -2.64 14.07 2.98
CA VAL A 58 -3.96 14.09 2.34
C VAL A 58 -4.31 15.50 1.82
N LYS A 59 -3.27 16.30 1.51
CA LYS A 59 -3.31 17.65 0.93
C LYS A 59 -3.77 18.73 1.91
N VAL A 60 -4.86 18.50 2.64
CA VAL A 60 -5.40 19.49 3.60
C VAL A 60 -4.82 19.29 4.99
N ALA A 61 -4.26 18.11 5.26
CA ALA A 61 -3.71 17.76 6.57
C ALA A 61 -2.82 16.51 6.44
N LYS A 62 -2.17 16.15 7.53
CA LYS A 62 -1.48 14.86 7.64
C LYS A 62 -2.41 13.89 8.34
N ASP A 63 -2.51 12.67 7.82
CA ASP A 63 -3.29 11.60 8.42
C ASP A 63 -2.34 10.57 9.03
N GLU A 64 -2.42 10.38 10.32
CA GLU A 64 -1.60 9.41 11.05
C GLU A 64 -2.47 8.25 11.51
N TYR A 65 -2.03 7.02 11.24
CA TYR A 65 -2.80 5.83 11.56
C TYR A 65 -1.90 4.60 11.66
N GLU A 66 -2.46 3.51 12.19
CA GLU A 66 -1.76 2.23 12.30
C GLU A 66 -2.46 1.17 11.48
N LEU A 67 -1.65 0.27 10.93
CA LEU A 67 -2.11 -0.85 10.12
C LEU A 67 -1.59 -2.16 10.72
N ASN A 68 -2.45 -3.19 10.70
CA ASN A 68 -2.05 -4.57 10.95
C ASN A 68 -1.72 -5.24 9.63
N TYR A 69 -0.64 -6.02 9.60
CA TYR A 69 -0.15 -6.68 8.40
C TYR A 69 -0.20 -8.19 8.51
N ARG A 70 -0.48 -8.84 7.39
CA ARG A 70 -0.35 -10.29 7.22
C ARG A 70 0.47 -10.56 5.99
N HIS A 71 1.29 -11.61 6.04
CA HIS A 71 2.20 -11.97 4.96
C HIS A 71 1.87 -13.36 4.41
N THR A 72 2.05 -13.51 3.10
CA THR A 72 2.00 -14.80 2.41
C THR A 72 3.30 -14.97 1.64
N ASP A 73 3.50 -16.12 1.01
CA ASP A 73 4.71 -16.38 0.21
C ASP A 73 4.81 -15.46 -1.02
N THR A 74 3.69 -14.90 -1.46
CA THR A 74 3.62 -14.09 -2.67
C THR A 74 2.98 -12.73 -2.45
N GLY A 75 2.88 -12.28 -1.21
CA GLY A 75 2.27 -10.97 -0.99
C GLY A 75 2.14 -10.56 0.45
N MET A 76 1.35 -9.51 0.63
CA MET A 76 1.15 -8.87 1.92
C MET A 76 -0.22 -8.19 1.91
N SER A 77 -0.93 -8.26 3.02
CA SER A 77 -2.19 -7.52 3.19
C SER A 77 -2.16 -6.73 4.48
N TRP A 78 -3.02 -5.71 4.54
CA TRP A 78 -3.10 -4.85 5.73
C TRP A 78 -4.52 -4.40 5.97
N LYS A 79 -4.77 -4.01 7.23
CA LYS A 79 -6.07 -3.48 7.65
C LYS A 79 -5.86 -2.39 8.69
N LEU A 80 -6.66 -1.32 8.57
CA LEU A 80 -6.66 -0.21 9.52
C LEU A 80 -7.02 -0.72 10.93
N VAL A 81 -6.22 -0.31 11.92
CA VAL A 81 -6.43 -0.72 13.31
C VAL A 81 -7.62 0.02 13.93
N ALA A 82 -7.71 1.34 13.69
CA ALA A 82 -8.76 2.19 14.22
C ALA A 82 -8.98 3.38 13.29
N PRO A 83 -10.18 3.97 13.26
CA PRO A 83 -10.45 5.13 12.43
C PRO A 83 -9.45 6.26 12.65
N SER A 84 -9.08 6.94 11.57
CA SER A 84 -8.22 8.11 11.57
C SER A 84 -9.01 9.36 11.13
N LYS A 85 -8.34 10.51 11.00
CA LYS A 85 -8.99 11.72 10.52
C LYS A 85 -9.59 11.56 9.12
N ALA A 86 -8.89 10.86 8.23
CA ALA A 86 -9.28 10.72 6.84
C ALA A 86 -9.97 9.40 6.52
N GLN A 87 -9.89 8.39 7.39
CA GLN A 87 -10.36 7.04 7.09
C GLN A 87 -11.19 6.47 8.23
N LYS A 88 -12.40 5.98 7.92
CA LYS A 88 -13.22 5.20 8.84
C LYS A 88 -12.75 3.76 8.87
N ASP A 89 -12.40 3.24 7.69
CA ASP A 89 -11.88 1.89 7.52
C ASP A 89 -11.03 1.87 6.26
N ALA A 90 -10.05 0.96 6.22
CA ALA A 90 -9.20 0.78 5.06
C ALA A 90 -8.55 -0.60 5.12
N SER A 91 -8.38 -1.18 3.95
CA SER A 91 -7.62 -2.40 3.79
C SER A 91 -6.95 -2.41 2.42
N GLY A 92 -5.94 -3.23 2.28
CA GLY A 92 -5.24 -3.34 1.01
C GLY A 92 -4.40 -4.59 0.95
N SER A 93 -3.89 -4.87 -0.25
CA SER A 93 -3.00 -6.01 -0.45
C SER A 93 -2.11 -5.81 -1.66
N TRP A 94 -0.93 -6.40 -1.58
CA TRP A 94 -0.08 -6.69 -2.73
C TRP A 94 -0.11 -8.18 -2.99
N THR A 95 -0.35 -8.55 -4.23
CA THR A 95 -0.26 -9.94 -4.70
C THR A 95 0.74 -9.99 -5.84
N LEU A 96 1.73 -10.86 -5.72
CA LEU A 96 2.80 -11.00 -6.71
C LEU A 96 2.69 -12.33 -7.42
N LYS A 97 2.99 -12.33 -8.73
CA LYS A 97 2.98 -13.51 -9.56
C LYS A 97 4.17 -13.46 -10.51
N GLU A 98 4.90 -14.56 -10.61
CA GLU A 98 5.99 -14.65 -11.59
C GLU A 98 5.43 -14.50 -13.02
N LYS A 99 6.14 -13.71 -13.83
CA LYS A 99 5.79 -13.48 -15.21
C LYS A 99 7.07 -13.45 -16.06
N GLY A 100 7.40 -14.59 -16.65
CA GLY A 100 8.71 -14.75 -17.30
C GLY A 100 9.83 -14.61 -16.28
N SER A 101 10.80 -13.74 -16.56
CA SER A 101 11.88 -13.40 -15.62
C SER A 101 11.52 -12.26 -14.68
N GLY A 102 10.33 -11.68 -14.84
CA GLY A 102 9.85 -10.57 -14.02
C GLY A 102 8.71 -10.96 -13.10
N THR A 103 7.98 -9.96 -12.63
CA THR A 103 6.90 -10.11 -11.66
C THR A 103 5.71 -9.26 -12.06
N GLU A 104 4.51 -9.85 -12.01
CA GLU A 104 3.27 -9.07 -12.05
C GLU A 104 2.86 -8.74 -10.62
N ALA A 105 2.77 -7.46 -10.31
CA ALA A 105 2.35 -6.98 -9.00
C ALA A 105 0.96 -6.36 -9.10
N THR A 106 0.05 -6.80 -8.24
CA THR A 106 -1.31 -6.29 -8.17
C THR A 106 -1.54 -5.64 -6.82
N LEU A 107 -1.90 -4.36 -6.83
CA LEU A 107 -2.30 -3.62 -5.65
C LEU A 107 -3.82 -3.53 -5.62
N SER A 108 -4.41 -3.94 -4.51
CA SER A 108 -5.85 -3.80 -4.27
C SER A 108 -6.05 -2.93 -3.04
N LEU A 109 -6.98 -1.97 -3.15
CA LEU A 109 -7.30 -1.06 -2.05
C LEU A 109 -8.81 -1.00 -1.85
N ASP A 110 -9.22 -0.92 -0.59
CA ASP A 110 -10.60 -0.70 -0.17
C ASP A 110 -10.57 0.39 0.91
N ILE A 111 -11.23 1.51 0.65
CA ILE A 111 -11.17 2.67 1.52
C ILE A 111 -12.57 3.19 1.81
N ASP A 112 -12.88 3.39 3.10
CA ASP A 112 -14.07 4.09 3.56
C ASP A 112 -13.62 5.41 4.20
N PRO A 113 -13.77 6.55 3.51
CA PRO A 113 -13.26 7.82 4.01
C PRO A 113 -14.12 8.37 5.14
N SER A 114 -13.48 9.06 6.09
CA SER A 114 -14.16 9.83 7.14
C SER A 114 -14.67 11.17 6.60
N ILE A 115 -14.02 11.69 5.55
CA ILE A 115 -14.35 12.97 4.95
C ILE A 115 -15.36 12.73 3.83
N PRO A 116 -16.53 13.41 3.83
CA PRO A 116 -17.50 13.23 2.75
C PRO A 116 -16.95 13.83 1.44
N LEU A 117 -16.85 12.98 0.42
CA LEU A 117 -16.41 13.35 -0.92
C LEU A 117 -17.43 12.85 -1.94
N PRO A 118 -17.65 13.59 -3.05
CA PRO A 118 -18.43 13.05 -4.16
C PRO A 118 -17.86 11.72 -4.66
N GLY A 119 -18.73 10.77 -5.01
CA GLY A 119 -18.29 9.44 -5.41
C GLY A 119 -17.30 9.43 -6.58
N PHE A 120 -17.50 10.31 -7.58
CA PHE A 120 -16.60 10.39 -8.72
C PHE A 120 -15.19 10.86 -8.33
N LEU A 121 -15.09 11.78 -7.38
CA LEU A 121 -13.81 12.30 -6.89
C LEU A 121 -13.09 11.23 -6.08
N LEU A 122 -13.82 10.48 -5.26
CA LEU A 122 -13.29 9.40 -4.47
C LEU A 122 -12.70 8.30 -5.35
N LYS A 123 -13.42 7.90 -6.41
CA LYS A 123 -12.95 6.92 -7.37
C LYS A 123 -11.73 7.40 -8.15
N LYS A 124 -11.70 8.68 -8.53
CA LYS A 124 -10.56 9.27 -9.22
C LYS A 124 -9.32 9.25 -8.34
N THR A 125 -9.45 9.67 -7.09
CA THR A 125 -8.35 9.70 -6.13
C THR A 125 -7.80 8.29 -5.88
N LEU A 126 -8.68 7.31 -5.71
CA LEU A 126 -8.29 5.91 -5.56
C LEU A 126 -7.52 5.41 -6.79
N GLY A 127 -8.03 5.68 -8.00
CA GLY A 127 -7.36 5.30 -9.23
C GLY A 127 -5.99 5.93 -9.39
N ASP A 128 -5.85 7.21 -9.04
CA ASP A 128 -4.57 7.91 -9.09
C ASP A 128 -3.57 7.29 -8.10
N THR A 129 -4.03 6.92 -6.90
CA THR A 129 -3.19 6.27 -5.89
C THR A 129 -2.73 4.88 -6.38
N LEU A 130 -3.64 4.09 -6.92
CA LEU A 130 -3.32 2.75 -7.44
C LEU A 130 -2.27 2.83 -8.56
N LYS A 131 -2.45 3.73 -9.49
CA LYS A 131 -1.49 3.92 -10.61
C LYS A 131 -0.16 4.46 -10.12
N GLY A 132 -0.19 5.44 -9.22
CA GLY A 132 1.04 6.03 -8.68
C GLY A 132 1.85 5.04 -7.87
N ALA A 133 1.20 4.22 -7.04
CA ALA A 133 1.87 3.22 -6.23
C ALA A 133 2.49 2.09 -7.06
N THR A 134 1.75 1.58 -8.06
CA THR A 134 2.27 0.52 -8.93
C THR A 134 3.43 1.01 -9.77
N LYS A 135 3.33 2.20 -10.36
CA LYS A 135 4.44 2.81 -11.12
C LYS A 135 5.62 3.11 -10.22
N GLY A 136 5.36 3.61 -9.01
CA GLY A 136 6.40 3.90 -8.03
C GLY A 136 7.18 2.65 -7.63
N LEU A 137 6.47 1.56 -7.34
CA LEU A 137 7.09 0.29 -7.01
C LEU A 137 7.94 -0.24 -8.17
N LYS A 138 7.41 -0.19 -9.39
CA LYS A 138 8.15 -0.60 -10.59
C LYS A 138 9.46 0.16 -10.72
N LYS A 139 9.41 1.48 -10.63
CA LYS A 139 10.59 2.33 -10.73
C LYS A 139 11.59 2.02 -9.62
N TYR A 140 11.11 1.83 -8.41
CA TYR A 140 11.94 1.52 -7.25
C TYR A 140 12.66 0.18 -7.40
N CYS A 141 11.96 -0.85 -7.86
CA CYS A 141 12.54 -2.18 -8.04
C CYS A 141 13.49 -2.29 -9.24
N GLU A 142 13.30 -1.45 -10.26
CA GLU A 142 14.08 -1.50 -11.50
C GLU A 142 15.27 -0.55 -11.50
N SER A 143 15.42 0.26 -10.47
CA SER A 143 16.52 1.23 -10.40
C SER A 143 17.79 0.65 -9.78
#